data_451c51d7499e0ba7a5e46d2b6e8b6067
#
_entry.id   451c51d7499e0ba7a5e46d2b6e8b6067
#
_cell.length_a   1.000
_cell.length_b   1.000
_cell.length_c   1.000
_cell.angle_alpha   90.00
_cell.angle_beta   90.00
_cell.angle_gamma   90.00
#
_symmetry.space_group_name_H-M   'P 1'
#
loop_
_entity.id
_entity.type
_entity.pdbx_description
1 polymer ?
#
loop_
_entity_poly.entity_id
_entity_poly.type
_entity_poly.pdbx_seq_one_letter_code
_entity_poly.pdbx_strand_id
1 'polypeptide(L)'
;ANKVAGALGSLIFGALLLSGIDEVKEKLGTVSSEEKLQLLDTMADSVVTPYIVMAGILFLLGVLIRKAPLPHVEAESNDEVAGGDTNKTSIFQFPHLWLGVLTLFVYVGAEVIAGDTIIAYGISLGFSAEDAKFFTTLTLLAMVGTYALGVFLIPKYINQGKALRISAVLGLVFTMCILFTSGMTSILFVASLGIANALVWPAVWPLTLKGLGKFRLSS
;
A
#
# COMPACT_ATOMS: atom_id res chain seq x y z
N ALA A 1 -4.93 10.47 2.54
CA ALA A 1 -6.11 10.08 1.75
C ALA A 1 -5.98 8.64 1.21
N ASN A 2 -4.90 8.28 0.47
CA ASN A 2 -4.76 6.97 -0.20
C ASN A 2 -4.92 5.76 0.74
N LYS A 3 -4.23 5.74 1.88
CA LYS A 3 -4.27 4.60 2.83
C LYS A 3 -5.63 4.47 3.54
N VAL A 4 -6.32 5.59 3.79
CA VAL A 4 -7.69 5.56 4.33
C VAL A 4 -8.65 4.96 3.31
N ALA A 5 -8.54 5.39 2.04
CA ALA A 5 -9.34 4.83 0.95
C ALA A 5 -9.05 3.32 0.76
N GLY A 6 -7.79 2.90 0.85
CA GLY A 6 -7.39 1.50 0.82
C GLY A 6 -8.01 0.69 1.96
N ALA A 7 -7.95 1.20 3.20
CA ALA A 7 -8.55 0.54 4.37
C ALA A 7 -10.08 0.39 4.23
N LEU A 8 -10.76 1.45 3.80
CA LEU A 8 -12.19 1.39 3.52
C LEU A 8 -12.51 0.45 2.35
N GLY A 9 -11.70 0.49 1.29
CA GLY A 9 -11.83 -0.41 0.14
C GLY A 9 -11.71 -1.87 0.56
N SER A 10 -10.68 -2.24 1.32
CA SER A 10 -10.50 -3.62 1.78
C SER A 10 -11.63 -4.10 2.69
N LEU A 11 -12.17 -3.23 3.55
CA LEU A 11 -13.35 -3.53 4.36
C LEU A 11 -14.59 -3.79 3.50
N ILE A 12 -14.90 -2.87 2.58
CA ILE A 12 -16.10 -2.96 1.74
C ILE A 12 -16.00 -4.17 0.80
N PHE A 13 -14.90 -4.28 0.05
CA PHE A 13 -14.74 -5.39 -0.90
C PHE A 13 -14.53 -6.74 -0.22
N GLY A 14 -13.82 -6.78 0.91
CA GLY A 14 -13.71 -7.99 1.72
C GLY A 14 -15.07 -8.46 2.22
N ALA A 15 -15.92 -7.55 2.68
CA ALA A 15 -17.27 -7.88 3.09
C ALA A 15 -18.17 -8.31 1.91
N LEU A 16 -18.06 -7.68 0.75
CA LEU A 16 -18.88 -7.98 -0.42
C LEU A 16 -18.47 -9.27 -1.14
N LEU A 17 -17.15 -9.48 -1.34
CA LEU A 17 -16.65 -10.54 -2.20
C LEU A 17 -16.33 -11.84 -1.45
N LEU A 18 -15.92 -11.75 -0.19
CA LEU A 18 -15.49 -12.91 0.60
C LEU A 18 -16.55 -13.39 1.61
N SER A 19 -17.70 -12.70 1.71
CA SER A 19 -18.80 -13.19 2.55
C SER A 19 -19.39 -14.47 1.98
N GLY A 20 -19.54 -15.49 2.83
CA GLY A 20 -20.11 -16.80 2.45
C GLY A 20 -19.15 -17.73 1.70
N ILE A 21 -17.87 -17.32 1.46
CA ILE A 21 -16.93 -18.16 0.70
C ILE A 21 -16.59 -19.48 1.41
N ASP A 22 -16.61 -19.50 2.73
CA ASP A 22 -16.35 -20.72 3.51
C ASP A 22 -17.51 -21.71 3.38
N GLU A 23 -18.76 -21.24 3.37
CA GLU A 23 -19.94 -22.06 3.11
C GLU A 23 -19.92 -22.65 1.69
N VAL A 24 -19.49 -21.86 0.70
CA VAL A 24 -19.33 -22.33 -0.67
C VAL A 24 -18.22 -23.38 -0.79
N LYS A 25 -17.09 -23.19 -0.09
CA LYS A 25 -16.00 -24.19 -0.05
C LYS A 25 -16.48 -25.53 0.53
N GLU A 26 -17.27 -25.49 1.59
CA GLU A 26 -17.84 -26.71 2.19
C GLU A 26 -18.77 -27.42 1.21
N LYS A 27 -19.65 -26.68 0.55
CA LYS A 27 -20.57 -27.24 -0.49
C LYS A 27 -19.77 -27.81 -1.66
N LEU A 28 -18.71 -27.18 -2.12
CA LEU A 28 -17.84 -27.67 -3.20
C LEU A 28 -17.22 -29.04 -2.92
N GLY A 29 -17.05 -29.42 -1.64
CA GLY A 29 -16.57 -30.73 -1.22
C GLY A 29 -17.61 -31.85 -1.37
N THR A 30 -18.92 -31.53 -1.40
CA THR A 30 -20.03 -32.49 -1.28
C THR A 30 -20.90 -32.62 -2.53
N VAL A 31 -20.84 -31.66 -3.46
CA VAL A 31 -21.73 -31.60 -4.64
C VAL A 31 -21.13 -32.29 -5.87
N SER A 32 -22.01 -32.63 -6.86
CA SER A 32 -21.63 -33.22 -8.13
C SER A 32 -20.79 -32.30 -9.01
N SER A 33 -20.14 -32.84 -10.05
CA SER A 33 -19.30 -32.04 -10.95
C SER A 33 -20.06 -30.94 -11.72
N GLU A 34 -21.32 -31.17 -12.05
CA GLU A 34 -22.17 -30.18 -12.74
C GLU A 34 -22.59 -29.06 -11.79
N GLU A 35 -22.98 -29.39 -10.56
CA GLU A 35 -23.31 -28.41 -9.52
C GLU A 35 -22.09 -27.58 -9.11
N LYS A 36 -20.88 -28.15 -9.14
CA LYS A 36 -19.62 -27.41 -8.92
C LYS A 36 -19.43 -26.29 -9.95
N LEU A 37 -19.66 -26.59 -11.23
CA LEU A 37 -19.55 -25.60 -12.29
C LEU A 37 -20.54 -24.45 -12.10
N GLN A 38 -21.80 -24.78 -11.82
CA GLN A 38 -22.84 -23.78 -11.57
C GLN A 38 -22.53 -22.91 -10.34
N LEU A 39 -21.99 -23.51 -9.29
CA LEU A 39 -21.58 -22.77 -8.08
C LEU A 39 -20.42 -21.82 -8.34
N LEU A 40 -19.43 -22.27 -9.11
CA LEU A 40 -18.29 -21.44 -9.53
C LEU A 40 -18.74 -20.30 -10.48
N ASP A 41 -19.64 -20.55 -11.40
CA ASP A 41 -20.22 -19.52 -12.28
C ASP A 41 -20.98 -18.48 -11.47
N THR A 42 -21.79 -18.89 -10.51
CA THR A 42 -22.50 -17.98 -9.60
C THR A 42 -21.53 -17.12 -8.80
N MET A 43 -20.41 -17.69 -8.32
CA MET A 43 -19.36 -16.92 -7.65
C MET A 43 -18.68 -15.94 -8.60
N ALA A 44 -18.36 -16.34 -9.81
CA ALA A 44 -17.77 -15.45 -10.81
C ALA A 44 -18.72 -14.27 -11.13
N ASP A 45 -20.00 -14.54 -11.32
CA ASP A 45 -21.03 -13.51 -11.58
C ASP A 45 -21.19 -12.54 -10.41
N SER A 46 -21.04 -13.00 -9.17
CA SER A 46 -21.14 -12.14 -7.99
C SER A 46 -20.06 -11.07 -7.93
N VAL A 47 -18.91 -11.30 -8.56
CA VAL A 47 -17.79 -10.37 -8.65
C VAL A 47 -18.02 -9.30 -9.73
N VAL A 48 -18.74 -9.62 -10.79
CA VAL A 48 -18.94 -8.72 -11.95
C VAL A 48 -19.65 -7.43 -11.54
N THR A 49 -20.73 -7.52 -10.77
CA THR A 49 -21.52 -6.33 -10.36
C THR A 49 -20.71 -5.31 -9.57
N PRO A 50 -19.97 -5.67 -8.49
CA PRO A 50 -19.09 -4.72 -7.78
C PRO A 50 -18.03 -4.07 -8.69
N TYR A 51 -17.46 -4.81 -9.63
CA TYR A 51 -16.47 -4.27 -10.56
C TYR A 51 -17.09 -3.28 -11.56
N ILE A 52 -18.28 -3.54 -12.08
CA ILE A 52 -19.00 -2.60 -12.96
C ILE A 52 -19.33 -1.31 -12.20
N VAL A 53 -19.82 -1.41 -10.96
CA VAL A 53 -20.11 -0.23 -10.13
C VAL A 53 -18.85 0.58 -9.89
N MET A 54 -17.73 -0.08 -9.55
CA MET A 54 -16.45 0.58 -9.35
C MET A 54 -15.95 1.27 -10.63
N ALA A 55 -16.04 0.60 -11.77
CA ALA A 55 -15.67 1.18 -13.07
C ALA A 55 -16.52 2.42 -13.38
N GLY A 56 -17.83 2.39 -13.10
CA GLY A 56 -18.72 3.53 -13.23
C GLY A 56 -18.33 4.70 -12.33
N ILE A 57 -18.01 4.44 -11.07
CA ILE A 57 -17.54 5.46 -10.13
C ILE A 57 -16.24 6.08 -10.62
N LEU A 58 -15.26 5.28 -11.05
CA LEU A 58 -13.98 5.75 -11.57
C LEU A 58 -14.16 6.58 -12.84
N PHE A 59 -15.05 6.16 -13.73
CA PHE A 59 -15.39 6.93 -14.92
C PHE A 59 -15.98 8.30 -14.58
N LEU A 60 -16.95 8.35 -13.65
CA LEU A 60 -17.53 9.60 -13.16
C LEU A 60 -16.49 10.51 -12.51
N LEU A 61 -15.60 9.95 -11.68
CA LEU A 61 -14.48 10.70 -11.10
C LEU A 61 -13.56 11.27 -12.17
N GLY A 62 -13.24 10.50 -13.21
CA GLY A 62 -12.45 10.98 -14.35
C GLY A 62 -13.11 12.17 -15.06
N VAL A 63 -14.42 12.10 -15.29
CA VAL A 63 -15.19 13.20 -15.87
C VAL A 63 -15.21 14.43 -14.94
N LEU A 64 -15.39 14.24 -13.64
CA LEU A 64 -15.38 15.32 -12.64
C LEU A 64 -14.01 16.01 -12.59
N ILE A 65 -12.92 15.25 -12.55
CA ILE A 65 -11.55 15.81 -12.55
C ILE A 65 -11.29 16.61 -13.82
N ARG A 66 -11.74 16.13 -14.98
CA ARG A 66 -11.59 16.85 -16.26
C ARG A 66 -12.34 18.20 -16.27
N LYS A 67 -13.46 18.29 -15.54
CA LYS A 67 -14.26 19.51 -15.45
C LYS A 67 -13.90 20.41 -14.27
N ALA A 68 -13.14 19.87 -13.29
CA ALA A 68 -12.74 20.65 -12.13
C ALA A 68 -11.71 21.72 -12.53
N PRO A 69 -11.87 22.96 -12.10
CA PRO A 69 -10.86 24.00 -12.24
C PRO A 69 -9.71 23.65 -11.28
N LEU A 70 -8.80 22.81 -11.72
CA LEU A 70 -7.60 22.48 -10.93
C LEU A 70 -6.71 23.73 -10.89
N PRO A 71 -6.30 24.20 -9.70
CA PRO A 71 -5.35 25.30 -9.61
C PRO A 71 -4.06 24.87 -10.31
N HIS A 72 -3.54 25.75 -11.18
CA HIS A 72 -2.19 25.59 -11.71
C HIS A 72 -1.23 25.61 -10.52
N VAL A 73 -0.64 24.46 -10.22
CA VAL A 73 0.49 24.41 -9.29
C VAL A 73 1.64 25.06 -10.01
N GLU A 74 1.90 26.34 -9.70
CA GLU A 74 3.14 27.00 -10.15
C GLU A 74 4.31 26.15 -9.61
N ALA A 75 5.19 25.73 -10.51
CA ALA A 75 6.44 25.09 -10.11
C ALA A 75 7.14 26.03 -9.11
N GLU A 76 7.51 25.51 -7.94
CA GLU A 76 8.24 26.26 -6.91
C GLU A 76 9.32 27.12 -7.58
N SER A 77 9.30 28.42 -7.28
CA SER A 77 10.18 29.42 -7.87
C SER A 77 11.64 28.97 -7.80
N ASN A 78 12.39 29.27 -8.86
CA ASN A 78 13.80 28.87 -9.06
C ASN A 78 14.76 29.20 -7.89
N ASP A 79 14.34 30.01 -6.91
CA ASP A 79 15.18 30.42 -5.79
C ASP A 79 15.46 29.32 -4.75
N GLU A 80 14.57 28.30 -4.61
CA GLU A 80 14.86 27.13 -3.76
C GLU A 80 15.63 26.02 -4.49
N VAL A 81 15.76 26.11 -5.82
CA VAL A 81 16.47 25.15 -6.68
C VAL A 81 17.98 25.44 -6.76
N ALA A 82 18.45 26.58 -6.21
CA ALA A 82 19.83 27.07 -6.33
C ALA A 82 20.90 26.20 -5.65
N GLY A 83 20.57 25.08 -5.03
CA GLY A 83 21.53 24.17 -4.37
C GLY A 83 21.94 22.93 -5.19
N GLY A 84 21.62 22.86 -6.47
CA GLY A 84 22.03 21.75 -7.34
C GLY A 84 23.48 21.86 -7.79
N ASP A 85 24.17 20.72 -7.89
CA ASP A 85 25.54 20.63 -8.43
C ASP A 85 25.54 21.05 -9.91
N THR A 86 25.93 22.29 -10.20
CA THR A 86 25.87 22.92 -11.53
C THR A 86 26.79 22.25 -12.56
N ASN A 87 27.75 21.43 -12.10
CA ASN A 87 28.72 20.74 -12.98
C ASN A 87 28.17 19.46 -13.59
N LYS A 88 27.02 18.96 -13.13
CA LYS A 88 26.43 17.74 -13.67
C LYS A 88 25.57 18.04 -14.89
N THR A 89 25.80 17.26 -15.95
CA THR A 89 25.14 17.40 -17.25
C THR A 89 24.02 16.37 -17.46
N SER A 90 23.95 15.33 -16.62
CA SER A 90 22.97 14.26 -16.72
C SER A 90 22.41 13.86 -15.36
N ILE A 91 21.12 13.52 -15.32
CA ILE A 91 20.43 13.02 -14.14
C ILE A 91 21.06 11.71 -13.62
N PHE A 92 21.67 10.92 -14.52
CA PHE A 92 22.32 9.66 -14.18
C PHE A 92 23.59 9.80 -13.33
N GLN A 93 24.14 11.01 -13.23
CA GLN A 93 25.34 11.31 -12.42
C GLN A 93 25.06 11.48 -10.92
N PHE A 94 23.83 11.28 -10.48
CA PHE A 94 23.44 11.38 -9.07
C PHE A 94 23.26 9.98 -8.44
N PRO A 95 24.25 9.48 -7.68
CA PRO A 95 24.20 8.13 -7.09
C PRO A 95 23.00 7.93 -6.14
N HIS A 96 22.64 8.99 -5.40
CA HIS A 96 21.51 8.93 -4.46
C HIS A 96 20.16 8.77 -5.16
N LEU A 97 20.02 9.19 -6.43
CA LEU A 97 18.83 8.95 -7.24
C LEU A 97 18.62 7.44 -7.46
N TRP A 98 19.69 6.73 -7.88
CA TRP A 98 19.64 5.29 -8.10
C TRP A 98 19.35 4.50 -6.82
N LEU A 99 19.97 4.91 -5.71
CA LEU A 99 19.67 4.34 -4.40
C LEU A 99 18.22 4.61 -3.99
N GLY A 100 17.69 5.79 -4.28
CA GLY A 100 16.29 6.12 -4.04
C GLY A 100 15.34 5.28 -4.89
N VAL A 101 15.62 5.12 -6.19
CA VAL A 101 14.84 4.25 -7.09
C VAL A 101 14.83 2.82 -6.58
N LEU A 102 15.99 2.26 -6.24
CA LEU A 102 16.10 0.90 -5.70
C LEU A 102 15.34 0.77 -4.38
N THR A 103 15.48 1.76 -3.48
CA THR A 103 14.78 1.76 -2.19
C THR A 103 13.26 1.79 -2.38
N LEU A 104 12.76 2.63 -3.28
CA LEU A 104 11.33 2.69 -3.59
C LEU A 104 10.82 1.39 -4.23
N PHE A 105 11.59 0.80 -5.13
CA PHE A 105 11.24 -0.49 -5.75
C PHE A 105 11.09 -1.60 -4.71
N VAL A 106 12.09 -1.77 -3.85
CA VAL A 106 12.06 -2.79 -2.78
C VAL A 106 10.96 -2.49 -1.76
N TYR A 107 10.81 -1.21 -1.38
CA TYR A 107 9.77 -0.78 -0.46
C TYR A 107 8.36 -1.08 -0.96
N VAL A 108 8.05 -0.70 -2.21
CA VAL A 108 6.72 -0.95 -2.79
C VAL A 108 6.44 -2.45 -2.85
N GLY A 109 7.45 -3.26 -3.25
CA GLY A 109 7.34 -4.72 -3.22
C GLY A 109 7.01 -5.25 -1.81
N ALA A 110 7.73 -4.81 -0.79
CA ALA A 110 7.49 -5.22 0.60
C ALA A 110 6.11 -4.76 1.11
N GLU A 111 5.69 -3.53 0.76
CA GLU A 111 4.37 -3.00 1.14
C GLU A 111 3.23 -3.80 0.52
N VAL A 112 3.32 -4.09 -0.78
CA VAL A 112 2.30 -4.84 -1.52
C VAL A 112 2.23 -6.28 -0.99
N ILE A 113 3.36 -6.95 -0.81
CA ILE A 113 3.39 -8.30 -0.23
C ILE A 113 2.73 -8.29 1.16
N ALA A 114 3.10 -7.39 2.04
CA ALA A 114 2.53 -7.34 3.39
C ALA A 114 1.03 -7.02 3.40
N GLY A 115 0.54 -6.21 2.46
CA GLY A 115 -0.87 -5.82 2.37
C GLY A 115 -1.75 -6.85 1.67
N ASP A 116 -1.29 -7.41 0.56
CA ASP A 116 -2.12 -8.23 -0.32
C ASP A 116 -2.04 -9.72 0.03
N THR A 117 -0.87 -10.21 0.49
CA THR A 117 -0.71 -11.65 0.79
C THR A 117 -1.15 -12.03 2.20
N ILE A 118 -1.42 -11.07 3.10
CA ILE A 118 -1.79 -11.35 4.49
C ILE A 118 -3.05 -12.20 4.60
N ILE A 119 -4.02 -12.06 3.68
CA ILE A 119 -5.23 -12.88 3.62
C ILE A 119 -4.87 -14.34 3.32
N ALA A 120 -4.11 -14.56 2.23
CA ALA A 120 -3.68 -15.91 1.85
C ALA A 120 -2.80 -16.55 2.93
N TYR A 121 -1.95 -15.77 3.57
CA TYR A 121 -1.13 -16.19 4.70
C TYR A 121 -2.00 -16.61 5.89
N GLY A 122 -3.02 -15.83 6.25
CA GLY A 122 -3.96 -16.18 7.31
C GLY A 122 -4.69 -17.49 7.02
N ILE A 123 -5.17 -17.68 5.79
CA ILE A 123 -5.81 -18.94 5.37
C ILE A 123 -4.83 -20.12 5.47
N SER A 124 -3.57 -19.94 5.10
CA SER A 124 -2.55 -20.98 5.23
C SER A 124 -2.23 -21.36 6.67
N LEU A 125 -2.47 -20.46 7.62
CA LEU A 125 -2.36 -20.70 9.07
C LEU A 125 -3.64 -21.31 9.69
N GLY A 126 -4.67 -21.61 8.88
CA GLY A 126 -5.90 -22.25 9.31
C GLY A 126 -7.04 -21.29 9.70
N PHE A 127 -6.90 -19.99 9.46
CA PHE A 127 -8.00 -19.05 9.65
C PHE A 127 -9.05 -19.21 8.53
N SER A 128 -10.31 -18.97 8.87
CA SER A 128 -11.38 -18.91 7.87
C SER A 128 -11.15 -17.77 6.87
N ALA A 129 -11.65 -17.89 5.65
CA ALA A 129 -11.59 -16.79 4.69
C ALA A 129 -12.41 -15.59 5.18
N GLU A 130 -13.46 -15.84 5.96
CA GLU A 130 -14.29 -14.80 6.56
C GLU A 130 -13.54 -13.97 7.62
N ASP A 131 -12.65 -14.55 8.39
CA ASP A 131 -11.80 -13.84 9.34
C ASP A 131 -10.63 -13.17 8.61
N ALA A 132 -9.99 -13.90 7.71
CA ALA A 132 -8.80 -13.44 6.99
C ALA A 132 -9.06 -12.20 6.11
N LYS A 133 -10.28 -12.02 5.58
CA LYS A 133 -10.63 -10.86 4.74
C LYS A 133 -10.37 -9.50 5.40
N PHE A 134 -10.35 -9.44 6.73
CA PHE A 134 -10.10 -8.22 7.48
C PHE A 134 -8.63 -7.96 7.78
N PHE A 135 -7.72 -8.90 7.53
CA PHE A 135 -6.32 -8.77 7.92
C PHE A 135 -5.60 -7.65 7.15
N THR A 136 -5.89 -7.46 5.86
CA THR A 136 -5.38 -6.30 5.10
C THR A 136 -5.80 -4.98 5.73
N THR A 137 -7.03 -4.91 6.26
CA THR A 137 -7.51 -3.70 6.95
C THR A 137 -6.66 -3.40 8.18
N LEU A 138 -6.22 -4.41 8.95
CA LEU A 138 -5.32 -4.19 10.09
C LEU A 138 -4.01 -3.56 9.67
N THR A 139 -3.39 -4.06 8.59
CA THR A 139 -2.16 -3.49 8.02
C THR A 139 -2.37 -2.02 7.62
N LEU A 140 -3.46 -1.73 6.91
CA LEU A 140 -3.76 -0.38 6.44
C LEU A 140 -4.11 0.58 7.58
N LEU A 141 -4.81 0.13 8.61
CA LEU A 141 -5.07 0.93 9.82
C LEU A 141 -3.79 1.24 10.58
N ALA A 142 -2.88 0.27 10.71
CA ALA A 142 -1.55 0.48 11.28
C ALA A 142 -0.78 1.55 10.50
N MET A 143 -0.86 1.54 9.16
CA MET A 143 -0.27 2.58 8.30
C MET A 143 -0.91 3.94 8.53
N VAL A 144 -2.24 4.03 8.56
CA VAL A 144 -2.97 5.30 8.80
C VAL A 144 -2.59 5.90 10.15
N GLY A 145 -2.56 5.09 11.21
CA GLY A 145 -2.14 5.53 12.54
C GLY A 145 -0.71 6.07 12.55
N THR A 146 0.21 5.36 11.87
CA THR A 146 1.60 5.80 11.76
C THR A 146 1.77 7.05 10.90
N TYR A 147 0.98 7.21 9.84
CA TYR A 147 0.95 8.46 9.07
C TYR A 147 0.50 9.64 9.93
N ALA A 148 -0.55 9.47 10.72
CA ALA A 148 -1.02 10.51 11.62
C ALA A 148 0.09 10.91 12.63
N LEU A 149 0.74 9.94 13.25
CA LEU A 149 1.89 10.17 14.12
C LEU A 149 3.04 10.86 13.38
N GLY A 150 3.34 10.44 12.16
CA GLY A 150 4.39 11.03 11.33
C GLY A 150 4.18 12.51 11.04
N VAL A 151 2.94 12.94 10.78
CA VAL A 151 2.59 14.35 10.58
C VAL A 151 2.94 15.20 11.82
N PHE A 152 2.76 14.66 13.02
CA PHE A 152 3.11 15.38 14.25
C PHE A 152 4.60 15.31 14.60
N LEU A 153 5.27 14.21 14.25
CA LEU A 153 6.67 13.98 14.63
C LEU A 153 7.66 14.57 13.63
N ILE A 154 7.32 14.61 12.34
CA ILE A 154 8.18 15.12 11.27
C ILE A 154 7.68 16.52 10.82
N PRO A 155 8.52 17.53 10.67
CA PRO A 155 9.97 17.57 10.95
C PRO A 155 10.32 17.95 12.39
N LYS A 156 9.31 18.20 13.26
CA LYS A 156 9.46 18.86 14.57
C LYS A 156 10.40 18.12 15.54
N TYR A 157 10.30 16.80 15.60
CA TYR A 157 11.04 15.94 16.54
C TYR A 157 12.01 15.00 15.83
N ILE A 158 11.66 14.54 14.63
CA ILE A 158 12.42 13.53 13.90
C ILE A 158 12.63 14.03 12.46
N ASN A 159 13.86 13.99 11.96
CA ASN A 159 14.12 14.26 10.55
C ASN A 159 13.81 13.03 9.68
N GLN A 160 13.63 13.25 8.37
CA GLN A 160 13.27 12.21 7.39
C GLN A 160 14.26 11.04 7.38
N GLY A 161 15.58 11.31 7.50
CA GLY A 161 16.60 10.26 7.54
C GLY A 161 16.53 9.39 8.78
N LYS A 162 16.19 9.96 9.96
CA LYS A 162 15.95 9.18 11.18
C LYS A 162 14.67 8.36 11.07
N ALA A 163 13.58 8.94 10.53
CA ALA A 163 12.34 8.24 10.30
C ALA A 163 12.56 7.00 9.41
N LEU A 164 13.29 7.15 8.32
CA LEU A 164 13.63 6.06 7.41
C LEU A 164 14.43 4.95 8.10
N ARG A 165 15.43 5.31 8.93
CA ARG A 165 16.21 4.31 9.70
C ARG A 165 15.35 3.55 10.70
N ILE A 166 14.48 4.25 11.43
CA ILE A 166 13.53 3.62 12.38
C ILE A 166 12.61 2.67 11.63
N SER A 167 12.03 3.09 10.51
CA SER A 167 11.19 2.24 9.67
C SER A 167 11.92 0.97 9.20
N ALA A 168 13.16 1.10 8.74
CA ALA A 168 13.95 -0.05 8.30
C ALA A 168 14.25 -1.04 9.44
N VAL A 169 14.60 -0.55 10.63
CA VAL A 169 14.84 -1.38 11.81
C VAL A 169 13.56 -2.09 12.26
N LEU A 170 12.44 -1.35 12.33
CA LEU A 170 11.15 -1.95 12.69
C LEU A 170 10.71 -3.01 11.67
N GLY A 171 10.89 -2.75 10.37
CA GLY A 171 10.59 -3.73 9.33
C GLY A 171 11.39 -5.00 9.50
N LEU A 172 12.69 -4.90 9.77
CA LEU A 172 13.55 -6.06 10.04
C LEU A 172 13.10 -6.82 11.29
N VAL A 173 12.86 -6.13 12.40
CA VAL A 173 12.40 -6.74 13.65
C VAL A 173 11.08 -7.48 13.47
N PHE A 174 10.07 -6.84 12.85
CA PHE A 174 8.78 -7.49 12.63
C PHE A 174 8.90 -8.68 11.68
N THR A 175 9.71 -8.60 10.63
CA THR A 175 9.97 -9.74 9.74
C THR A 175 10.60 -10.90 10.49
N MET A 176 11.57 -10.63 11.37
CA MET A 176 12.14 -11.67 12.22
C MET A 176 11.10 -12.27 13.17
N CYS A 177 10.26 -11.46 13.79
CA CYS A 177 9.17 -11.94 14.64
C CYS A 177 8.18 -12.84 13.88
N ILE A 178 7.87 -12.52 12.62
CA ILE A 178 7.00 -13.36 11.78
C ILE A 178 7.60 -14.76 11.60
N LEU A 179 8.92 -14.87 11.41
CA LEU A 179 9.60 -16.16 11.22
C LEU A 179 9.56 -17.07 12.46
N PHE A 180 9.50 -16.49 13.65
CA PHE A 180 9.53 -17.22 14.93
C PHE A 180 8.16 -17.34 15.60
N THR A 181 7.10 -16.84 14.98
CA THR A 181 5.75 -16.90 15.52
C THR A 181 4.78 -17.58 14.55
N SER A 182 3.62 -18.00 15.06
CA SER A 182 2.57 -18.64 14.27
C SER A 182 1.18 -18.15 14.71
N GLY A 183 0.15 -18.50 13.96
CA GLY A 183 -1.23 -18.15 14.24
C GLY A 183 -1.45 -16.63 14.25
N MET A 184 -2.36 -16.15 15.09
CA MET A 184 -2.75 -14.74 15.18
C MET A 184 -1.56 -13.82 15.51
N THR A 185 -0.60 -14.27 16.31
CA THR A 185 0.59 -13.49 16.66
C THR A 185 1.42 -13.15 15.41
N SER A 186 1.61 -14.10 14.52
CA SER A 186 2.32 -13.89 13.26
C SER A 186 1.55 -12.92 12.34
N ILE A 187 0.22 -13.05 12.25
CA ILE A 187 -0.64 -12.12 11.51
C ILE A 187 -0.51 -10.69 12.03
N LEU A 188 -0.48 -10.50 13.36
CA LEU A 188 -0.29 -9.18 13.96
C LEU A 188 1.08 -8.59 13.64
N PHE A 189 2.15 -9.38 13.56
CA PHE A 189 3.45 -8.89 13.11
C PHE A 189 3.45 -8.53 11.62
N VAL A 190 2.76 -9.30 10.75
CA VAL A 190 2.58 -8.92 9.35
C VAL A 190 1.81 -7.60 9.24
N ALA A 191 0.71 -7.44 9.99
CA ALA A 191 -0.03 -6.19 10.03
C ALA A 191 0.83 -5.02 10.55
N SER A 192 1.72 -5.28 11.52
CA SER A 192 2.65 -4.28 12.08
C SER A 192 3.72 -3.83 11.07
N LEU A 193 3.98 -4.59 9.99
CA LEU A 193 4.78 -4.09 8.86
C LEU A 193 4.18 -2.82 8.26
N GLY A 194 2.87 -2.62 8.37
CA GLY A 194 2.22 -1.35 8.03
C GLY A 194 2.82 -0.16 8.78
N ILE A 195 3.20 -0.31 10.06
CA ILE A 195 3.88 0.74 10.84
C ILE A 195 5.26 1.03 10.24
N ALA A 196 6.02 0.00 9.94
CA ALA A 196 7.35 0.15 9.35
C ALA A 196 7.31 0.81 7.97
N ASN A 197 6.32 0.45 7.15
CA ASN A 197 6.20 0.90 5.77
C ASN A 197 5.62 2.32 5.62
N ALA A 198 4.82 2.79 6.58
CA ALA A 198 4.06 4.03 6.44
C ALA A 198 4.92 5.25 6.09
N LEU A 199 6.04 5.46 6.77
CA LEU A 199 6.87 6.66 6.61
C LEU A 199 7.97 6.53 5.55
N VAL A 200 8.11 5.37 4.91
CA VAL A 200 9.19 5.15 3.93
C VAL A 200 9.00 6.03 2.70
N TRP A 201 7.81 6.01 2.09
CA TRP A 201 7.53 6.83 0.90
C TRP A 201 7.75 8.33 1.14
N PRO A 202 7.12 8.97 2.15
CA PRO A 202 7.32 10.40 2.40
C PRO A 202 8.74 10.76 2.83
N ALA A 203 9.51 9.82 3.36
CA ALA A 203 10.91 10.05 3.74
C ALA A 203 11.88 9.88 2.58
N VAL A 204 11.71 8.84 1.76
CA VAL A 204 12.62 8.52 0.64
C VAL A 204 12.48 9.52 -0.50
N TRP A 205 11.24 9.93 -0.84
CA TRP A 205 10.99 10.78 -1.99
C TRP A 205 11.78 12.10 -1.96
N PRO A 206 11.71 12.92 -0.89
CA PRO A 206 12.48 14.15 -0.81
C PRO A 206 14.00 13.91 -0.78
N LEU A 207 14.45 12.80 -0.15
CA LEU A 207 15.88 12.47 -0.09
C LEU A 207 16.42 12.08 -1.47
N THR A 208 15.63 11.40 -2.27
CA THR A 208 15.97 10.99 -3.65
C THR A 208 16.08 12.19 -4.58
N LEU A 209 15.22 13.18 -4.41
CA LEU A 209 15.17 14.37 -5.26
C LEU A 209 16.09 15.51 -4.78
N LYS A 210 16.74 15.35 -3.63
CA LYS A 210 17.60 16.38 -3.05
C LYS A 210 18.80 16.68 -3.96
N GLY A 211 19.02 17.97 -4.27
CA GLY A 211 20.18 18.42 -5.02
C GLY A 211 20.13 18.18 -6.54
N LEU A 212 18.98 17.73 -7.09
CA LEU A 212 18.83 17.56 -8.54
C LEU A 212 18.72 18.90 -9.30
N GLY A 213 18.49 20.04 -8.61
CA GLY A 213 18.44 21.36 -9.22
C GLY A 213 17.57 21.42 -10.47
N LYS A 214 18.15 21.88 -11.60
CA LYS A 214 17.45 22.02 -12.90
C LYS A 214 16.79 20.73 -13.44
N PHE A 215 17.24 19.56 -13.01
CA PHE A 215 16.67 18.28 -13.45
C PHE A 215 15.36 17.92 -12.74
N ARG A 216 14.99 18.65 -11.68
CA ARG A 216 13.72 18.46 -10.96
C ARG A 216 12.51 18.97 -11.74
N LEU A 217 12.72 19.95 -12.64
CA LEU A 217 11.65 20.63 -13.39
C LEU A 217 11.35 20.01 -14.76
N SER A 218 12.14 19.04 -15.21
CA SER A 218 12.00 18.43 -16.54
C SER A 218 11.22 17.10 -16.53
N SER A 219 10.59 16.74 -15.42
CA SER A 219 9.69 15.61 -15.26
C SER A 219 8.26 16.09 -15.00
#